data_ca1029a739f9c44bbae25a526acb95d8
#
_entry.id   ca1029a739f9c44bbae25a526acb95d8
#
_cell.length_a   1.000
_cell.length_b   1.000
_cell.length_c   1.000
_cell.angle_alpha   90.00
_cell.angle_beta   90.00
_cell.angle_gamma   90.00
#
_symmetry.space_group_name_H-M   'P 1'
#
loop_
_entity.id
_entity.type
_entity.pdbx_description
1 polymer ?
#
loop_
_entity_poly.entity_id
_entity_poly.type
_entity_poly.pdbx_seq_one_letter_code
_entity_poly.pdbx_strand_id
1 'polypeptide(L)'
;MNYILCPHCTTKISEETILANADCRGKVAMLCPACSESLRFRLRGATLEHLNARYAEFAPEGEPVRAYLQLIANDFAYAALLPLYEGCNTIGSYNGRGTSVTTPIHSSDPSLGRNHCQITIEPDGQAIIQDLDSMTGTFVAGVEYLPDTFRELQSGDVITLGATSLIYVTRSDYEATNP
;
A
#
# COMPACT_ATOMS: atom_id res chain seq x y z
N MET A 1 2.74 25.59 7.65
CA MET A 1 1.47 24.83 7.78
C MET A 1 0.61 25.16 6.59
N ASN A 2 0.35 24.17 5.79
CA ASN A 2 -0.54 24.31 4.65
C ASN A 2 -2.00 24.10 5.12
N TYR A 3 -2.92 24.83 4.54
CA TYR A 3 -4.35 24.71 4.83
C TYR A 3 -5.14 25.08 3.58
N ILE A 4 -6.38 24.61 3.51
CA ILE A 4 -7.37 25.13 2.57
C ILE A 4 -8.46 25.90 3.33
N LEU A 5 -9.15 26.76 2.61
CA LEU A 5 -10.35 27.43 3.14
C LEU A 5 -11.58 26.68 2.67
N CYS A 6 -12.49 26.39 3.58
CA CYS A 6 -13.81 25.88 3.21
C CYS A 6 -14.54 26.90 2.33
N PRO A 7 -15.02 26.52 1.14
CA PRO A 7 -15.71 27.45 0.25
C PRO A 7 -17.06 27.96 0.80
N HIS A 8 -17.64 27.26 1.79
CA HIS A 8 -18.94 27.63 2.36
C HIS A 8 -18.84 28.52 3.60
N CYS A 9 -17.85 28.27 4.47
CA CYS A 9 -17.75 29.01 5.74
C CYS A 9 -16.37 29.65 6.00
N THR A 10 -15.44 29.56 5.05
CA THR A 10 -14.09 30.12 5.12
C THR A 10 -13.22 29.61 6.27
N THR A 11 -13.67 28.60 7.00
CA THR A 11 -12.85 27.97 8.05
C THR A 11 -11.61 27.32 7.45
N LYS A 12 -10.47 27.48 8.11
CA LYS A 12 -9.21 26.83 7.75
C LYS A 12 -9.27 25.36 8.08
N ILE A 13 -9.02 24.52 7.10
CA ILE A 13 -8.91 23.07 7.23
C ILE A 13 -7.44 22.73 7.06
N SER A 14 -6.84 22.11 8.08
CA SER A 14 -5.43 21.75 8.08
C SER A 14 -5.10 20.68 7.04
N GLU A 15 -3.87 20.72 6.55
CA GLU A 15 -3.32 19.70 5.63
C GLU A 15 -3.47 18.29 6.21
N GLU A 16 -3.21 18.10 7.50
CA GLU A 16 -3.38 16.84 8.21
C GLU A 16 -4.82 16.29 8.08
N THR A 17 -5.81 17.14 8.33
CA THR A 17 -7.22 16.77 8.18
C THR A 17 -7.57 16.40 6.74
N ILE A 18 -7.02 17.13 5.77
CA ILE A 18 -7.24 16.89 4.35
C ILE A 18 -6.66 15.54 3.94
N LEU A 19 -5.41 15.28 4.33
CA LEU A 19 -4.70 14.04 3.99
C LEU A 19 -5.32 12.82 4.66
N ALA A 20 -5.82 12.96 5.89
CA ALA A 20 -6.56 11.90 6.58
C ALA A 20 -7.85 11.47 5.83
N ASN A 21 -8.40 12.34 4.97
CA ASN A 21 -9.60 12.10 4.17
C ASN A 21 -9.32 11.94 2.67
N ALA A 22 -8.05 11.87 2.28
CA ALA A 22 -7.64 11.62 0.90
C ALA A 22 -7.57 10.12 0.61
N ASP A 23 -8.07 9.73 -0.57
CA ASP A 23 -7.82 8.37 -1.10
C ASP A 23 -6.43 8.27 -1.74
N CYS A 24 -6.06 7.06 -2.17
CA CYS A 24 -4.80 6.77 -2.84
C CYS A 24 -4.58 7.53 -4.16
N ARG A 25 -5.61 8.18 -4.71
CA ARG A 25 -5.58 9.02 -5.91
C ARG A 25 -5.55 10.51 -5.58
N GLY A 26 -5.43 10.87 -4.30
CA GLY A 26 -5.51 12.24 -3.83
C GLY A 26 -6.93 12.84 -3.94
N LYS A 27 -7.97 12.01 -4.10
CA LYS A 27 -9.36 12.43 -4.01
C LYS A 27 -9.72 12.62 -2.55
N VAL A 28 -10.16 13.82 -2.20
CA VAL A 28 -10.66 14.15 -0.86
C VAL A 28 -12.18 14.18 -0.90
N ALA A 29 -12.80 13.44 0.01
CA ALA A 29 -14.24 13.46 0.25
C ALA A 29 -14.47 13.54 1.76
N MET A 30 -14.84 14.71 2.26
CA MET A 30 -15.01 14.96 3.69
C MET A 30 -16.16 15.94 3.95
N LEU A 31 -16.60 15.98 5.20
CA LEU A 31 -17.43 17.08 5.67
C LEU A 31 -16.56 18.17 6.27
N CYS A 32 -16.92 19.43 6.04
CA CYS A 32 -16.25 20.53 6.71
C CYS A 32 -16.43 20.41 8.22
N PRO A 33 -15.36 20.45 9.02
CA PRO A 33 -15.46 20.30 10.48
C PRO A 33 -16.24 21.42 11.18
N ALA A 34 -16.44 22.56 10.50
CA ALA A 34 -17.13 23.71 11.07
C ALA A 34 -18.60 23.84 10.61
N CYS A 35 -18.89 23.63 9.33
CA CYS A 35 -20.25 23.82 8.79
C CYS A 35 -20.91 22.52 8.30
N SER A 36 -20.22 21.39 8.37
CA SER A 36 -20.69 20.07 7.94
C SER A 36 -21.07 19.95 6.45
N GLU A 37 -20.74 20.94 5.64
CA GLU A 37 -20.94 20.88 4.20
C GLU A 37 -19.95 19.90 3.54
N SER A 38 -20.43 19.18 2.52
CA SER A 38 -19.63 18.19 1.79
C SER A 38 -18.59 18.86 0.92
N LEU A 39 -17.33 18.51 1.14
CA LEU A 39 -16.17 18.96 0.37
C LEU A 39 -15.66 17.81 -0.49
N ARG A 40 -15.54 18.05 -1.80
CA ARG A 40 -14.98 17.09 -2.75
C ARG A 40 -14.00 17.79 -3.68
N PHE A 41 -12.75 17.40 -3.63
CA PHE A 41 -11.69 17.97 -4.49
C PHE A 41 -10.57 16.95 -4.68
N ARG A 42 -9.60 17.28 -5.54
CA ARG A 42 -8.43 16.45 -5.78
C ARG A 42 -7.19 17.22 -5.40
N LEU A 43 -6.32 16.62 -4.60
CA LEU A 43 -5.00 17.12 -4.31
C LEU A 43 -4.13 16.96 -5.57
N ARG A 44 -3.59 18.07 -6.07
CA ARG A 44 -2.57 18.05 -7.12
C ARG A 44 -1.22 17.93 -6.42
N GLY A 45 -0.47 16.87 -6.74
CA GLY A 45 0.84 16.66 -6.12
C GLY A 45 0.76 16.17 -4.67
N ALA A 46 -0.32 15.44 -4.31
CA ALA A 46 -0.34 14.66 -3.08
C ALA A 46 0.91 13.79 -3.09
N THR A 47 1.86 14.14 -2.26
CA THR A 47 3.20 13.63 -2.30
C THR A 47 3.19 12.17 -1.90
N LEU A 48 3.89 11.35 -2.67
CA LEU A 48 4.28 9.99 -2.32
C LEU A 48 4.77 9.87 -0.87
N GLU A 49 5.38 10.93 -0.34
CA GLU A 49 5.83 11.03 1.05
C GLU A 49 4.72 10.82 2.07
N HIS A 50 3.52 11.39 1.85
CA HIS A 50 2.40 11.20 2.77
C HIS A 50 1.75 9.83 2.66
N LEU A 51 1.74 9.23 1.46
CA LEU A 51 1.30 7.85 1.29
C LEU A 51 2.29 6.87 1.92
N ASN A 52 3.58 7.11 1.75
CA ASN A 52 4.64 6.31 2.37
C ASN A 52 4.65 6.45 3.91
N ALA A 53 4.36 7.64 4.46
CA ALA A 53 4.20 7.84 5.89
C ALA A 53 3.05 6.98 6.48
N ARG A 54 1.97 6.78 5.73
CA ARG A 54 0.87 5.89 6.14
C ARG A 54 1.26 4.42 6.20
N TYR A 55 2.18 3.98 5.36
CA TYR A 55 2.71 2.60 5.44
C TYR A 55 3.58 2.41 6.69
N ALA A 56 4.22 3.46 7.18
CA ALA A 56 4.98 3.40 8.42
C ALA A 56 4.11 3.14 9.67
N GLU A 57 2.81 3.48 9.63
CA GLU A 57 1.87 3.18 10.73
C GLU A 57 1.64 1.67 10.93
N PHE A 58 1.94 0.86 9.93
CA PHE A 58 1.80 -0.60 9.97
C PHE A 58 3.12 -1.31 10.29
N ALA A 59 4.20 -0.54 10.49
CA ALA A 59 5.49 -1.11 10.84
C ALA A 59 5.44 -1.67 12.28
N PRO A 60 5.84 -2.93 12.52
CA PRO A 60 6.02 -3.45 13.86
C PRO A 60 7.14 -2.69 14.56
N GLU A 61 6.91 -2.29 15.81
CA GLU A 61 7.91 -1.52 16.58
C GLU A 61 9.21 -2.31 16.74
N GLY A 62 10.32 -1.68 16.33
CA GLY A 62 11.67 -2.21 16.53
C GLY A 62 12.09 -3.32 15.56
N GLU A 63 11.24 -3.73 14.66
CA GLU A 63 11.57 -4.76 13.66
C GLU A 63 12.33 -4.16 12.47
N PRO A 64 13.49 -4.73 12.08
CA PRO A 64 14.20 -4.27 10.89
C PRO A 64 13.46 -4.68 9.62
N VAL A 65 13.39 -3.77 8.65
CA VAL A 65 12.90 -4.12 7.31
C VAL A 65 13.82 -5.14 6.67
N ARG A 66 13.26 -6.20 6.11
CA ARG A 66 13.98 -7.30 5.44
C ARG A 66 13.97 -7.18 3.92
N ALA A 67 12.85 -6.71 3.37
CA ALA A 67 12.66 -6.54 1.94
C ALA A 67 11.62 -5.45 1.67
N TYR A 68 11.37 -5.16 0.40
CA TYR A 68 10.38 -4.21 -0.04
C TYR A 68 9.54 -4.78 -1.18
N LEU A 69 8.28 -4.31 -1.27
CA LEU A 69 7.48 -4.40 -2.47
C LEU A 69 7.39 -3.01 -3.10
N GLN A 70 7.93 -2.86 -4.30
CA GLN A 70 7.80 -1.63 -5.07
C GLN A 70 6.48 -1.69 -5.86
N LEU A 71 5.50 -0.92 -5.44
CA LEU A 71 4.23 -0.78 -6.14
C LEU A 71 4.43 0.05 -7.41
N ILE A 72 4.10 -0.54 -8.55
CA ILE A 72 4.14 0.14 -9.84
C ILE A 72 2.87 1.00 -9.98
N ALA A 73 3.04 2.29 -10.27
CA ALA A 73 1.91 3.19 -10.48
C ALA A 73 1.02 2.71 -11.63
N ASN A 74 -0.29 2.76 -11.42
CA ASN A 74 -1.30 2.42 -12.41
C ASN A 74 -2.53 3.33 -12.27
N ASP A 75 -3.62 3.04 -12.98
CA ASP A 75 -4.86 3.83 -12.91
C ASP A 75 -5.55 3.76 -11.54
N PHE A 76 -5.20 2.80 -10.68
CA PHE A 76 -5.84 2.54 -9.39
C PHE A 76 -4.99 2.93 -8.18
N ALA A 77 -3.67 3.03 -8.34
CA ALA A 77 -2.73 3.32 -7.25
C ALA A 77 -1.52 4.14 -7.72
N TYR A 78 -0.97 4.95 -6.82
CA TYR A 78 0.34 5.60 -7.02
C TYR A 78 1.47 4.61 -6.73
N ALA A 79 2.65 4.89 -7.29
CA ALA A 79 3.86 4.17 -6.89
C ALA A 79 4.10 4.33 -5.39
N ALA A 80 4.52 3.25 -4.75
CA ALA A 80 4.85 3.23 -3.32
C ALA A 80 5.91 2.17 -3.03
N LEU A 81 6.61 2.33 -1.91
CA LEU A 81 7.54 1.36 -1.39
C LEU A 81 6.97 0.79 -0.08
N LEU A 82 6.62 -0.50 -0.11
CA LEU A 82 5.98 -1.19 1.00
C LEU A 82 7.04 -2.03 1.73
N PRO A 83 7.31 -1.77 3.02
CA PRO A 83 8.27 -2.57 3.77
C PRO A 83 7.70 -3.94 4.11
N LEU A 84 8.59 -4.95 4.08
CA LEU A 84 8.33 -6.30 4.55
C LEU A 84 9.26 -6.63 5.72
N TYR A 85 8.71 -7.35 6.69
CA TYR A 85 9.38 -7.71 7.94
C TYR A 85 9.53 -9.23 8.05
N GLU A 86 10.36 -9.70 8.97
CA GLU A 86 10.48 -11.11 9.28
C GLU A 86 9.14 -11.71 9.71
N GLY A 87 8.87 -12.95 9.31
CA GLY A 87 7.59 -13.62 9.53
C GLY A 87 6.54 -13.31 8.46
N CYS A 88 5.28 -13.37 8.84
CA CYS A 88 4.14 -13.27 7.91
C CYS A 88 3.77 -11.83 7.59
N ASN A 89 3.85 -11.48 6.32
CA ASN A 89 3.36 -10.21 5.77
C ASN A 89 2.14 -10.49 4.91
N THR A 90 0.95 -10.12 5.38
CA THR A 90 -0.29 -10.25 4.62
C THR A 90 -0.50 -9.02 3.74
N ILE A 91 -0.63 -9.23 2.43
CA ILE A 91 -0.75 -8.18 1.42
C ILE A 91 -2.20 -8.14 0.91
N GLY A 92 -2.74 -6.94 0.79
CA GLY A 92 -4.08 -6.75 0.25
C GLY A 92 -4.52 -5.29 0.24
N SER A 93 -5.76 -5.04 -0.17
CA SER A 93 -6.29 -3.68 -0.26
C SER A 93 -6.57 -3.07 1.10
N TYR A 94 -6.12 -1.83 1.31
CA TYR A 94 -6.49 -1.03 2.48
C TYR A 94 -7.95 -0.59 2.40
N ASN A 95 -8.74 -0.86 3.45
CA ASN A 95 -10.15 -0.50 3.50
C ASN A 95 -10.53 0.50 4.61
N GLY A 96 -9.54 1.03 5.35
CA GLY A 96 -9.77 2.02 6.41
C GLY A 96 -10.46 1.49 7.68
N ARG A 97 -10.76 0.19 7.76
CA ARG A 97 -11.49 -0.41 8.88
C ARG A 97 -10.74 -1.63 9.39
N GLY A 98 -9.82 -1.46 10.34
CA GLY A 98 -9.20 -2.53 11.11
C GLY A 98 -8.91 -3.80 10.30
N THR A 99 -7.90 -3.78 9.44
CA THR A 99 -7.58 -4.92 8.59
C THR A 99 -6.63 -5.87 9.29
N SER A 100 -6.78 -7.17 9.02
CA SER A 100 -5.76 -8.18 9.34
C SER A 100 -4.55 -8.08 8.40
N VAL A 101 -4.51 -7.10 7.50
CA VAL A 101 -3.45 -6.89 6.52
C VAL A 101 -2.30 -6.13 7.16
N THR A 102 -1.13 -6.72 7.19
CA THR A 102 0.08 -6.10 7.76
C THR A 102 0.80 -5.20 6.74
N THR A 103 0.62 -5.48 5.44
CA THR A 103 1.20 -4.69 4.34
C THR A 103 0.08 -4.23 3.40
N PRO A 104 -0.70 -3.20 3.80
CA PRO A 104 -1.86 -2.75 3.06
C PRO A 104 -1.45 -1.96 1.82
N ILE A 105 -2.14 -2.20 0.70
CA ILE A 105 -2.00 -1.44 -0.54
C ILE A 105 -3.12 -0.42 -0.64
N HIS A 106 -2.78 0.87 -0.68
CA HIS A 106 -3.72 1.95 -0.93
C HIS A 106 -4.08 2.01 -2.43
N SER A 107 -5.10 1.27 -2.81
CA SER A 107 -5.55 1.14 -4.19
C SER A 107 -7.07 1.21 -4.27
N SER A 108 -7.58 1.68 -5.40
CA SER A 108 -9.00 1.59 -5.76
C SER A 108 -9.27 0.45 -6.76
N ASP A 109 -8.31 -0.44 -6.96
CA ASP A 109 -8.43 -1.65 -7.78
C ASP A 109 -9.46 -2.60 -7.17
N PRO A 110 -10.60 -2.86 -7.83
CA PRO A 110 -11.65 -3.74 -7.31
C PRO A 110 -11.24 -5.22 -7.37
N SER A 111 -10.23 -5.55 -8.15
CA SER A 111 -9.70 -6.92 -8.30
C SER A 111 -8.65 -7.28 -7.25
N LEU A 112 -8.14 -6.28 -6.51
CA LEU A 112 -7.23 -6.51 -5.40
C LEU A 112 -8.00 -6.93 -4.14
N GLY A 113 -7.83 -8.18 -3.71
CA GLY A 113 -8.44 -8.72 -2.50
C GLY A 113 -8.00 -8.01 -1.22
N ARG A 114 -8.81 -8.05 -0.16
CA ARG A 114 -8.48 -7.49 1.16
C ARG A 114 -7.31 -8.22 1.81
N ASN A 115 -7.34 -9.54 1.79
CA ASN A 115 -6.23 -10.45 2.11
C ASN A 115 -5.96 -11.21 0.82
N HIS A 116 -5.07 -10.70 -0.03
CA HIS A 116 -4.88 -11.27 -1.36
C HIS A 116 -3.85 -12.39 -1.35
N CYS A 117 -2.68 -12.09 -0.80
CA CYS A 117 -1.61 -13.05 -0.66
C CYS A 117 -0.82 -12.80 0.64
N GLN A 118 0.05 -13.74 0.97
CA GLN A 118 0.98 -13.65 2.09
C GLN A 118 2.40 -13.84 1.58
N ILE A 119 3.31 -13.03 2.08
CA ILE A 119 4.75 -13.24 1.92
C ILE A 119 5.32 -13.53 3.31
N THR A 120 5.89 -14.70 3.47
CA THR A 120 6.62 -15.08 4.68
C THR A 120 8.11 -14.89 4.44
N ILE A 121 8.76 -14.11 5.31
CA ILE A 121 10.22 -13.94 5.28
C ILE A 121 10.80 -14.73 6.44
N GLU A 122 11.58 -15.75 6.11
CA GLU A 122 12.26 -16.60 7.07
C GLU A 122 13.45 -15.88 7.72
N PRO A 123 13.94 -16.33 8.90
CA PRO A 123 15.07 -15.70 9.59
C PRO A 123 16.36 -15.66 8.75
N ASP A 124 16.54 -16.60 7.82
CA ASP A 124 17.68 -16.65 6.88
C ASP A 124 17.51 -15.67 5.69
N GLY A 125 16.35 -15.01 5.59
CA GLY A 125 16.05 -14.04 4.53
C GLY A 125 15.34 -14.65 3.32
N GLN A 126 15.06 -15.96 3.28
CA GLN A 126 14.27 -16.57 2.24
C GLN A 126 12.85 -15.99 2.29
N ALA A 127 12.30 -15.59 1.16
CA ALA A 127 10.93 -15.09 1.05
C ALA A 127 10.05 -16.05 0.25
N ILE A 128 8.90 -16.38 0.81
CA ILE A 128 7.96 -17.33 0.22
C ILE A 128 6.60 -16.65 0.08
N ILE A 129 6.02 -16.68 -1.14
CA ILE A 129 4.68 -16.15 -1.41
C ILE A 129 3.65 -17.27 -1.54
N GLN A 130 2.45 -17.01 -1.03
CA GLN A 130 1.28 -17.88 -1.11
C GLN A 130 0.02 -17.03 -1.38
N ASP A 131 -0.84 -17.50 -2.27
CA ASP A 131 -2.18 -16.94 -2.45
C ASP A 131 -3.09 -17.26 -1.25
N LEU A 132 -3.93 -16.31 -0.84
CA LEU A 132 -4.86 -16.49 0.28
C LEU A 132 -6.31 -16.67 -0.21
N ASP A 133 -6.52 -17.55 -1.18
CA ASP A 133 -7.81 -17.80 -1.82
C ASP A 133 -8.40 -16.50 -2.41
N SER A 134 -7.54 -15.77 -3.10
CA SER A 134 -7.93 -14.50 -3.72
C SER A 134 -8.85 -14.72 -4.92
N MET A 135 -9.71 -13.75 -5.20
CA MET A 135 -10.67 -13.86 -6.32
C MET A 135 -9.99 -13.87 -7.69
N THR A 136 -8.84 -13.24 -7.83
CA THR A 136 -8.17 -13.05 -9.13
C THR A 136 -6.83 -13.75 -9.23
N GLY A 137 -6.44 -14.52 -8.21
CA GLY A 137 -5.18 -15.26 -8.17
C GLY A 137 -3.95 -14.38 -7.92
N THR A 138 -2.88 -15.00 -7.48
CA THR A 138 -1.55 -14.40 -7.30
C THR A 138 -0.62 -14.88 -8.39
N PHE A 139 -0.03 -13.96 -9.15
CA PHE A 139 0.89 -14.27 -10.24
C PHE A 139 2.31 -13.82 -9.88
N VAL A 140 3.30 -14.66 -10.15
CA VAL A 140 4.71 -14.29 -10.05
C VAL A 140 5.39 -14.57 -11.39
N ALA A 141 6.01 -13.55 -11.96
CA ALA A 141 6.61 -13.60 -13.31
C ALA A 141 5.64 -14.15 -14.38
N GLY A 142 4.34 -13.82 -14.26
CA GLY A 142 3.29 -14.25 -15.19
C GLY A 142 2.77 -15.68 -14.99
N VAL A 143 3.24 -16.40 -13.97
CA VAL A 143 2.75 -17.74 -13.59
C VAL A 143 1.80 -17.61 -12.41
N GLU A 144 0.60 -18.17 -12.53
CA GLU A 144 -0.40 -18.23 -11.46
C GLU A 144 0.00 -19.24 -10.39
N TYR A 145 -0.14 -18.85 -9.12
CA TYR A 145 0.04 -19.72 -7.96
C TYR A 145 -1.28 -19.90 -7.22
N LEU A 146 -1.71 -21.15 -7.11
CA LEU A 146 -2.93 -21.52 -6.40
C LEU A 146 -2.74 -21.45 -4.88
N PRO A 147 -3.82 -21.36 -4.07
CA PRO A 147 -3.74 -21.18 -2.61
C PRO A 147 -2.88 -22.21 -1.87
N ASP A 148 -2.84 -23.47 -2.36
CA ASP A 148 -2.07 -24.56 -1.77
C ASP A 148 -0.63 -24.66 -2.29
N THR A 149 -0.19 -23.69 -3.09
CA THR A 149 1.15 -23.67 -3.68
C THR A 149 1.99 -22.54 -3.12
N PHE A 150 3.29 -22.80 -3.00
CA PHE A 150 4.28 -21.85 -2.49
C PHE A 150 5.31 -21.52 -3.56
N ARG A 151 5.73 -20.28 -3.61
CA ARG A 151 6.78 -19.82 -4.50
C ARG A 151 7.84 -19.07 -3.70
N GLU A 152 9.09 -19.49 -3.80
CA GLU A 152 10.22 -18.70 -3.34
C GLU A 152 10.41 -17.49 -4.25
N LEU A 153 10.48 -16.29 -3.64
CA LEU A 153 10.70 -15.03 -4.33
C LEU A 153 12.18 -14.71 -4.46
N GLN A 154 12.55 -14.21 -5.61
CA GLN A 154 13.85 -13.64 -5.87
C GLN A 154 13.75 -12.13 -6.10
N SER A 155 14.81 -11.42 -5.71
CA SER A 155 14.85 -9.95 -5.95
C SER A 155 14.70 -9.65 -7.43
N GLY A 156 13.74 -8.77 -7.76
CA GLY A 156 13.35 -8.45 -9.12
C GLY A 156 12.11 -9.20 -9.62
N ASP A 157 11.59 -10.19 -8.87
CA ASP A 157 10.35 -10.88 -9.25
C ASP A 157 9.17 -9.91 -9.31
N VAL A 158 8.44 -9.97 -10.43
CA VAL A 158 7.20 -9.20 -10.61
C VAL A 158 6.02 -10.01 -10.10
N ILE A 159 5.31 -9.44 -9.13
CA ILE A 159 4.10 -10.01 -8.53
C ILE A 159 2.90 -9.24 -9.07
N THR A 160 1.87 -9.93 -9.55
CA THR A 160 0.63 -9.33 -10.02
C THR A 160 -0.55 -9.83 -9.19
N LEU A 161 -1.31 -8.90 -8.63
CA LEU A 161 -2.47 -9.10 -7.77
C LEU A 161 -3.66 -8.33 -8.37
N GLY A 162 -4.48 -9.00 -9.17
CA GLY A 162 -5.50 -8.32 -9.98
C GLY A 162 -4.88 -7.37 -11.00
N ALA A 163 -5.26 -6.10 -10.98
CA ALA A 163 -4.66 -5.06 -11.82
C ALA A 163 -3.44 -4.35 -11.18
N THR A 164 -2.99 -4.83 -10.02
CA THR A 164 -1.91 -4.25 -9.24
C THR A 164 -0.62 -5.04 -9.45
N SER A 165 0.45 -4.37 -9.87
CA SER A 165 1.78 -4.98 -10.05
C SER A 165 2.79 -4.45 -9.04
N LEU A 166 3.58 -5.36 -8.49
CA LEU A 166 4.59 -5.11 -7.46
C LEU A 166 5.91 -5.74 -7.91
N ILE A 167 7.03 -5.18 -7.51
CA ILE A 167 8.35 -5.80 -7.66
C ILE A 167 8.87 -6.13 -6.27
N TYR A 168 9.22 -7.39 -6.02
CA TYR A 168 9.89 -7.81 -4.81
C TYR A 168 11.37 -7.43 -4.89
N VAL A 169 11.89 -6.77 -3.85
CA VAL A 169 13.31 -6.37 -3.79
C VAL A 169 13.83 -6.63 -2.38
N THR A 170 14.94 -7.37 -2.27
CA THR A 170 15.62 -7.53 -0.97
C THR A 170 16.13 -6.19 -0.47
N ARG A 171 16.27 -6.05 0.84
CA ARG A 171 16.84 -4.84 1.44
C ARG A 171 18.22 -4.52 0.88
N SER A 172 19.09 -5.53 0.73
CA SER A 172 20.45 -5.36 0.21
C SER A 172 20.46 -4.80 -1.21
N ASP A 173 19.60 -5.32 -2.09
CA ASP A 173 19.53 -4.86 -3.49
C ASP A 173 18.92 -3.47 -3.59
N TYR A 174 17.93 -3.18 -2.73
CA TYR A 174 17.35 -1.85 -2.66
C TYR A 174 18.36 -0.79 -2.22
N GLU A 175 19.12 -1.06 -1.14
CA GLU A 175 20.17 -0.16 -0.64
C GLU A 175 21.34 -0.02 -1.65
N ALA A 176 21.67 -1.07 -2.40
CA ALA A 176 22.69 -1.00 -3.45
C ALA A 176 22.29 -0.12 -4.64
N THR A 177 20.98 -0.03 -4.92
CA THR A 177 20.44 0.74 -6.05
C THR A 177 20.09 2.19 -5.65
N ASN A 178 19.84 2.44 -4.35
CA ASN A 178 19.45 3.72 -3.78
C ASN A 178 20.38 4.11 -2.61
N PRO A 179 21.68 4.42 -2.88
CA PRO A 179 22.69 4.69 -1.86
C PRO A 179 22.45 6.00 -1.08
#